data_4314df64a190beda5bab442da7a7f54a
#
_entry.id   4314df64a190beda5bab442da7a7f54a
#
_cell.length_a   1.000
_cell.length_b   1.000
_cell.length_c   1.000
_cell.angle_alpha   90.00
_cell.angle_beta   90.00
_cell.angle_gamma   90.00
#
_symmetry.space_group_name_H-M   'P 1'
#
loop_
_entity.id
_entity.type
_entity.pdbx_description
1 polymer ?
#
loop_
_entity_poly.entity_id
_entity_poly.type
_entity_poly.pdbx_seq_one_letter_code
_entity_poly.pdbx_strand_id
1 'polypeptide(L)'
;MFQKARETTFLESTSLLMTVLRWRKPLLAVTFISALAAGIFSGPSFITPKYKSTVIFFPPATNSISKALLDEHSSDKQDILAFGEEEQAEQMLQILNSDEIREAIIRKYNLMQHYGISPDEAYPLTRLSEEFHDNISFSRTEFMSVRIDVLDKDPAMAASIANDIAALLDSMKSKIQRSRASEALLIVEHTYQEKLQASAVKEDSLTRLREMGVMDYRNQSVIWNEEYAKSYASLSSDK
;
A
#
# COMPACT_ATOMS: atom_id res chain seq x y z
N MET A 1 -27.14 -45.32 40.55
CA MET A 1 -25.80 -44.69 40.35
C MET A 1 -25.86 -43.16 40.29
N PHE A 2 -26.91 -42.55 39.79
CA PHE A 2 -27.08 -41.07 39.64
C PHE A 2 -27.37 -40.30 40.94
N GLN A 3 -27.91 -40.91 41.99
CA GLN A 3 -28.19 -40.23 43.26
C GLN A 3 -26.92 -39.96 44.11
N LYS A 4 -25.94 -40.84 44.04
CA LYS A 4 -24.69 -40.70 44.82
C LYS A 4 -23.76 -39.58 44.28
N ALA A 5 -23.84 -39.26 43.00
CA ALA A 5 -23.08 -38.16 42.37
C ALA A 5 -23.64 -36.77 42.73
N ARG A 6 -24.95 -36.67 43.01
CA ARG A 6 -25.62 -35.42 43.39
C ARG A 6 -25.37 -35.02 44.83
N GLU A 7 -25.21 -36.01 45.73
CA GLU A 7 -24.93 -35.75 47.16
C GLU A 7 -23.47 -35.30 47.36
N THR A 8 -22.54 -35.84 46.60
CA THR A 8 -21.13 -35.41 46.71
C THR A 8 -20.89 -33.97 46.23
N THR A 9 -21.57 -33.52 45.20
CA THR A 9 -21.45 -32.12 44.71
C THR A 9 -22.12 -31.11 45.67
N PHE A 10 -23.18 -31.47 46.35
CA PHE A 10 -23.82 -30.61 47.39
C PHE A 10 -22.94 -30.51 48.64
N LEU A 11 -22.31 -31.61 49.07
CA LEU A 11 -21.42 -31.62 50.24
C LEU A 11 -20.14 -30.82 49.96
N GLU A 12 -19.58 -30.86 48.77
CA GLU A 12 -18.44 -30.05 48.40
C GLU A 12 -18.78 -28.55 48.35
N SER A 13 -19.95 -28.17 47.83
CA SER A 13 -20.38 -26.76 47.76
C SER A 13 -20.64 -26.18 49.16
N THR A 14 -21.26 -26.97 50.07
CA THR A 14 -21.50 -26.55 51.46
C THR A 14 -20.19 -26.46 52.25
N SER A 15 -19.22 -27.36 52.00
CA SER A 15 -17.89 -27.31 52.55
C SER A 15 -17.11 -26.06 52.13
N LEU A 16 -17.16 -25.70 50.85
CA LEU A 16 -16.59 -24.46 50.32
C LEU A 16 -17.23 -23.21 50.94
N LEU A 17 -18.56 -23.18 51.05
CA LEU A 17 -19.29 -22.06 51.67
C LEU A 17 -18.92 -21.90 53.15
N MET A 18 -18.81 -22.99 53.91
CA MET A 18 -18.36 -22.92 55.31
C MET A 18 -16.92 -22.45 55.43
N THR A 19 -16.05 -22.86 54.54
CA THR A 19 -14.67 -22.43 54.53
C THR A 19 -14.56 -20.93 54.24
N VAL A 20 -15.29 -20.43 53.21
CA VAL A 20 -15.37 -18.99 52.89
C VAL A 20 -15.94 -18.19 54.07
N LEU A 21 -17.03 -18.66 54.71
CA LEU A 21 -17.61 -18.01 55.87
C LEU A 21 -16.66 -17.99 57.09
N ARG A 22 -15.93 -19.06 57.30
CA ARG A 22 -14.93 -19.16 58.40
C ARG A 22 -13.77 -18.20 58.15
N TRP A 23 -13.31 -18.04 56.92
CA TRP A 23 -12.20 -17.17 56.51
C TRP A 23 -12.66 -15.78 56.01
N ARG A 24 -13.93 -15.40 56.27
CA ARG A 24 -14.46 -14.12 55.78
C ARG A 24 -13.63 -12.89 56.13
N LYS A 25 -13.13 -12.85 57.41
CA LYS A 25 -12.32 -11.70 57.88
C LYS A 25 -10.98 -11.56 57.14
N PRO A 26 -10.14 -12.61 57.03
CA PRO A 26 -8.91 -12.49 56.27
C PRO A 26 -9.14 -12.32 54.77
N LEU A 27 -10.20 -12.95 54.17
CA LEU A 27 -10.52 -12.74 52.78
C LEU A 27 -10.92 -11.28 52.48
N LEU A 28 -11.77 -10.69 53.34
CA LEU A 28 -12.13 -9.28 53.23
C LEU A 28 -10.93 -8.36 53.37
N ALA A 29 -10.02 -8.66 54.28
CA ALA A 29 -8.79 -7.88 54.46
C ALA A 29 -7.88 -7.95 53.23
N VAL A 30 -7.68 -9.16 52.68
CA VAL A 30 -6.86 -9.33 51.46
C VAL A 30 -7.50 -8.63 50.28
N THR A 31 -8.84 -8.76 50.08
CA THR A 31 -9.56 -8.09 49.01
C THR A 31 -9.46 -6.57 49.12
N PHE A 32 -9.59 -6.03 50.34
CA PHE A 32 -9.49 -4.60 50.57
C PHE A 32 -8.05 -4.07 50.32
N ILE A 33 -7.03 -4.80 50.78
CA ILE A 33 -5.64 -4.47 50.52
C ILE A 33 -5.31 -4.54 49.02
N SER A 34 -5.81 -5.59 48.35
CA SER A 34 -5.63 -5.73 46.88
C SER A 34 -6.32 -4.59 46.11
N ALA A 35 -7.53 -4.20 46.53
CA ALA A 35 -8.26 -3.08 45.91
C ALA A 35 -7.54 -1.74 46.10
N LEU A 36 -6.98 -1.48 47.31
CA LEU A 36 -6.19 -0.31 47.57
C LEU A 36 -4.89 -0.32 46.75
N ALA A 37 -4.18 -1.44 46.73
CA ALA A 37 -2.97 -1.60 45.93
C ALA A 37 -3.29 -1.38 44.43
N ALA A 38 -4.34 -1.99 43.90
CA ALA A 38 -4.76 -1.79 42.54
C ALA A 38 -5.08 -0.31 42.22
N GLY A 39 -5.76 0.40 43.13
CA GLY A 39 -6.04 1.83 43.00
C GLY A 39 -4.78 2.70 42.96
N ILE A 40 -3.78 2.37 43.78
CA ILE A 40 -2.50 3.11 43.83
C ILE A 40 -1.67 2.80 42.58
N PHE A 41 -1.50 1.52 42.21
CA PHE A 41 -0.71 1.10 41.05
C PHE A 41 -1.35 1.43 39.70
N SER A 42 -2.68 1.59 39.63
CA SER A 42 -3.42 2.01 38.43
C SER A 42 -3.42 3.53 38.24
N GLY A 43 -2.85 4.27 39.18
CA GLY A 43 -2.83 5.73 39.10
C GLY A 43 -1.87 6.28 38.02
N PRO A 44 -2.07 7.54 37.59
CA PRO A 44 -1.27 8.19 36.53
C PRO A 44 0.22 8.34 36.88
N SER A 45 0.59 8.11 38.15
CA SER A 45 1.99 8.11 38.60
C SER A 45 2.76 6.85 38.20
N PHE A 46 2.06 5.73 37.95
CA PHE A 46 2.66 4.46 37.52
C PHE A 46 2.41 4.15 36.05
N ILE A 47 1.22 4.53 35.53
CA ILE A 47 0.85 4.34 34.12
C ILE A 47 0.68 5.74 33.52
N THR A 48 1.65 6.17 32.72
CA THR A 48 1.54 7.44 32.00
C THR A 48 0.41 7.34 30.97
N PRO A 49 -0.65 8.16 31.07
CA PRO A 49 -1.72 8.17 30.08
C PRO A 49 -1.15 8.61 28.71
N LYS A 50 -1.52 7.89 27.65
CA LYS A 50 -1.21 8.27 26.28
C LYS A 50 -2.50 8.73 25.59
N TYR A 51 -2.39 9.79 24.80
CA TYR A 51 -3.47 10.31 23.97
C TYR A 51 -3.35 9.72 22.57
N LYS A 52 -4.47 9.28 22.02
CA LYS A 52 -4.54 8.70 20.69
C LYS A 52 -4.98 9.75 19.68
N SER A 53 -4.19 9.96 18.64
CA SER A 53 -4.59 10.70 17.44
C SER A 53 -4.76 9.72 16.28
N THR A 54 -5.86 9.88 15.54
CA THR A 54 -6.17 9.00 14.40
C THR A 54 -6.41 9.83 13.15
N VAL A 55 -5.72 9.49 12.08
CA VAL A 55 -5.96 10.02 10.74
C VAL A 55 -6.44 8.87 9.84
N ILE A 56 -7.53 9.10 9.12
CA ILE A 56 -8.09 8.14 8.16
C ILE A 56 -8.17 8.82 6.80
N PHE A 57 -7.68 8.16 5.76
CA PHE A 57 -7.78 8.65 4.40
C PHE A 57 -8.10 7.54 3.43
N PHE A 58 -8.80 7.91 2.35
CA PHE A 58 -9.20 7.00 1.30
C PHE A 58 -8.16 7.04 0.17
N PRO A 59 -7.66 5.89 -0.28
CA PRO A 59 -6.81 5.85 -1.46
C PRO A 59 -7.62 6.32 -2.67
N PRO A 60 -7.15 7.32 -3.44
CA PRO A 60 -7.81 7.69 -4.68
C PRO A 60 -7.61 6.58 -5.72
N ALA A 61 -8.62 6.27 -6.51
CA ALA A 61 -8.50 5.37 -7.65
C ALA A 61 -7.51 5.94 -8.67
N THR A 62 -6.31 5.38 -8.74
CA THR A 62 -5.19 5.93 -9.53
C THR A 62 -5.36 5.73 -11.04
N ASN A 63 -6.31 4.89 -11.44
CA ASN A 63 -6.46 4.46 -12.84
C ASN A 63 -7.36 5.36 -13.69
N SER A 64 -8.06 6.34 -13.09
CA SER A 64 -9.16 7.00 -13.76
C SER A 64 -8.72 8.00 -14.83
N ILE A 65 -7.66 8.79 -14.61
CA ILE A 65 -7.31 9.87 -15.54
C ILE A 65 -6.48 9.34 -16.71
N SER A 66 -5.48 8.49 -16.47
CA SER A 66 -4.63 7.96 -17.55
C SER A 66 -5.38 6.97 -18.45
N LYS A 67 -6.25 6.13 -17.89
CA LYS A 67 -7.11 5.25 -18.68
C LYS A 67 -8.21 6.02 -19.41
N ALA A 68 -8.85 7.00 -18.77
CA ALA A 68 -9.87 7.83 -19.42
C ALA A 68 -9.33 8.68 -20.58
N LEU A 69 -8.03 9.02 -20.56
CA LEU A 69 -7.39 9.79 -21.64
C LEU A 69 -6.76 8.90 -22.73
N LEU A 70 -6.45 7.64 -22.44
CA LEU A 70 -5.72 6.75 -23.36
C LEU A 70 -6.61 5.67 -23.98
N ASP A 71 -7.76 5.35 -23.40
CA ASP A 71 -8.65 4.29 -23.85
C ASP A 71 -9.88 4.88 -24.60
N GLU A 72 -9.70 5.17 -25.88
CA GLU A 72 -10.84 5.44 -26.79
C GLU A 72 -11.70 4.19 -27.06
N HIS A 73 -11.27 2.99 -26.66
CA HIS A 73 -11.87 1.71 -27.11
C HIS A 73 -12.19 0.71 -26.00
N SER A 74 -11.97 1.00 -24.72
CA SER A 74 -12.38 0.06 -23.68
C SER A 74 -13.81 0.34 -23.22
N SER A 75 -14.69 -0.61 -23.57
CA SER A 75 -16.10 -0.66 -23.15
C SER A 75 -16.32 -0.91 -21.65
N ASP A 76 -15.28 -0.97 -20.87
CA ASP A 76 -15.34 -1.14 -19.42
C ASP A 76 -15.40 0.25 -18.77
N LYS A 77 -16.62 0.73 -18.53
CA LYS A 77 -16.88 1.95 -17.77
C LYS A 77 -16.43 1.76 -16.32
N GLN A 78 -15.13 1.87 -16.07
CA GLN A 78 -14.65 1.98 -14.72
C GLN A 78 -15.14 3.28 -14.11
N ASP A 79 -15.85 3.15 -13.02
CA ASP A 79 -16.41 4.28 -12.26
C ASP A 79 -15.26 5.19 -11.79
N ILE A 80 -15.24 6.41 -12.35
CA ILE A 80 -14.25 7.45 -12.00
C ILE A 80 -14.33 7.80 -10.50
N LEU A 81 -15.45 7.43 -9.86
CA LEU A 81 -15.73 7.64 -8.44
C LEU A 81 -15.49 6.37 -7.59
N ALA A 82 -14.94 5.29 -8.16
CA ALA A 82 -14.60 4.11 -7.40
C ALA A 82 -13.55 4.45 -6.34
N PHE A 83 -13.95 4.38 -5.07
CA PHE A 83 -13.08 4.56 -3.94
C PHE A 83 -12.31 3.25 -3.68
N GLY A 84 -10.99 3.41 -3.55
CA GLY A 84 -10.11 2.47 -2.87
C GLY A 84 -10.16 1.01 -3.32
N GLU A 85 -9.44 0.68 -4.37
CA GLU A 85 -9.10 -0.72 -4.63
C GLU A 85 -8.19 -1.23 -3.51
N GLU A 86 -8.37 -2.49 -3.09
CA GLU A 86 -7.59 -3.14 -2.05
C GLU A 86 -6.08 -3.01 -2.29
N GLU A 87 -5.65 -3.17 -3.54
CA GLU A 87 -4.26 -3.04 -3.96
C GLU A 87 -3.66 -1.66 -3.64
N GLN A 88 -4.43 -0.59 -3.75
CA GLN A 88 -3.95 0.76 -3.45
C GLN A 88 -3.79 1.00 -1.95
N ALA A 89 -4.70 0.45 -1.15
CA ALA A 89 -4.57 0.49 0.31
C ALA A 89 -3.33 -0.28 0.77
N GLU A 90 -3.06 -1.45 0.19
CA GLU A 90 -1.85 -2.24 0.47
C GLU A 90 -0.56 -1.51 0.06
N GLN A 91 -0.53 -0.89 -1.11
CA GLN A 91 0.61 -0.07 -1.54
C GLN A 91 0.87 1.10 -0.58
N MET A 92 -0.19 1.76 -0.10
CA MET A 92 -0.04 2.83 0.90
C MET A 92 0.49 2.30 2.23
N LEU A 93 0.03 1.13 2.69
CA LEU A 93 0.54 0.49 3.89
C LEU A 93 2.01 0.11 3.76
N GLN A 94 2.45 -0.36 2.59
CA GLN A 94 3.87 -0.63 2.32
C GLN A 94 4.71 0.64 2.42
N ILE A 95 4.25 1.77 1.86
CA ILE A 95 4.93 3.05 1.96
C ILE A 95 4.97 3.52 3.42
N LEU A 96 3.87 3.42 4.16
CA LEU A 96 3.80 3.82 5.57
C LEU A 96 4.75 3.01 6.46
N ASN A 97 4.91 1.71 6.18
CA ASN A 97 5.83 0.84 6.91
C ASN A 97 7.29 0.93 6.41
N SER A 98 7.59 1.83 5.49
CA SER A 98 8.95 2.01 4.99
C SER A 98 9.86 2.68 6.01
N ASP A 99 11.14 2.34 5.96
CA ASP A 99 12.16 2.98 6.77
C ASP A 99 12.25 4.49 6.52
N GLU A 100 11.95 4.93 5.29
CA GLU A 100 12.03 6.34 4.90
C GLU A 100 11.03 7.20 5.70
N ILE A 101 9.80 6.74 5.91
CA ILE A 101 8.81 7.43 6.76
C ILE A 101 9.23 7.36 8.22
N ARG A 102 9.63 6.18 8.70
CA ARG A 102 10.06 5.99 10.08
C ARG A 102 11.20 6.93 10.44
N GLU A 103 12.28 6.94 9.65
CA GLU A 103 13.43 7.80 9.91
C GLU A 103 13.11 9.29 9.78
N ALA A 104 12.23 9.68 8.84
CA ALA A 104 11.82 11.07 8.70
C ALA A 104 11.11 11.57 9.95
N ILE A 105 10.20 10.78 10.51
CA ILE A 105 9.47 11.11 11.74
C ILE A 105 10.40 11.11 12.95
N ILE A 106 11.26 10.07 13.10
CA ILE A 106 12.24 9.99 14.19
C ILE A 106 13.12 11.24 14.21
N ARG A 107 13.63 11.65 13.04
CA ARG A 107 14.50 12.84 12.93
C ARG A 107 13.74 14.14 13.17
N LYS A 108 12.55 14.29 12.59
CA LYS A 108 11.76 15.52 12.70
C LYS A 108 11.37 15.85 14.14
N TYR A 109 10.96 14.84 14.88
CA TYR A 109 10.49 14.98 16.26
C TYR A 109 11.53 14.62 17.31
N ASN A 110 12.76 14.27 16.91
CA ASN A 110 13.82 13.81 17.82
C ASN A 110 13.31 12.76 18.82
N LEU A 111 12.65 11.73 18.28
CA LEU A 111 11.91 10.74 19.09
C LEU A 111 12.81 9.99 20.09
N MET A 112 14.11 9.87 19.81
CA MET A 112 15.07 9.28 20.77
C MET A 112 15.07 10.07 22.08
N GLN A 113 15.17 11.39 22.00
CA GLN A 113 15.13 12.25 23.18
C GLN A 113 13.72 12.31 23.79
N HIS A 114 12.69 12.35 22.94
CA HIS A 114 11.29 12.41 23.37
C HIS A 114 10.86 11.20 24.21
N TYR A 115 11.33 10.02 23.82
CA TYR A 115 11.07 8.78 24.55
C TYR A 115 12.07 8.54 25.71
N GLY A 116 13.03 9.44 25.90
CA GLY A 116 14.03 9.35 26.98
C GLY A 116 15.03 8.21 26.79
N ILE A 117 15.33 7.87 25.53
CA ILE A 117 16.29 6.81 25.20
C ILE A 117 17.69 7.45 25.16
N SER A 118 18.61 6.91 26.01
CA SER A 118 19.99 7.38 26.01
C SER A 118 20.78 6.74 24.86
N PRO A 119 21.62 7.52 24.15
CA PRO A 119 22.52 6.97 23.13
C PRO A 119 23.53 5.95 23.67
N ASP A 120 23.81 6.01 25.00
CA ASP A 120 24.77 5.13 25.67
C ASP A 120 24.16 3.79 26.12
N GLU A 121 22.88 3.56 25.87
CA GLU A 121 22.23 2.26 26.14
C GLU A 121 22.82 1.16 25.26
N ALA A 122 22.68 -0.10 25.70
CA ALA A 122 23.24 -1.24 24.95
C ALA A 122 22.68 -1.38 23.52
N TYR A 123 21.39 -1.05 23.31
CA TYR A 123 20.70 -1.18 22.02
C TYR A 123 19.70 -0.02 21.79
N PRO A 124 20.19 1.23 21.65
CA PRO A 124 19.30 2.41 21.61
C PRO A 124 18.39 2.45 20.38
N LEU A 125 18.89 1.99 19.21
CA LEU A 125 18.11 1.96 17.98
C LEU A 125 17.02 0.88 18.00
N THR A 126 17.30 -0.28 18.61
CA THR A 126 16.29 -1.34 18.77
C THR A 126 15.15 -0.84 19.66
N ARG A 127 15.49 -0.26 20.79
CA ARG A 127 14.50 0.32 21.70
C ARG A 127 13.70 1.43 21.07
N LEU A 128 14.34 2.30 20.29
CA LEU A 128 13.65 3.35 19.53
C LEU A 128 12.67 2.77 18.52
N SER A 129 13.05 1.70 17.83
CA SER A 129 12.18 1.01 16.88
C SER A 129 10.99 0.34 17.58
N GLU A 130 11.20 -0.28 18.73
CA GLU A 130 10.12 -0.87 19.56
C GLU A 130 9.14 0.21 20.02
N GLU A 131 9.64 1.31 20.63
CA GLU A 131 8.79 2.42 21.07
C GLU A 131 8.04 3.08 19.90
N PHE A 132 8.65 3.15 18.72
CA PHE A 132 7.98 3.65 17.52
C PHE A 132 6.81 2.75 17.12
N HIS A 133 7.00 1.44 17.08
CA HIS A 133 5.94 0.48 16.72
C HIS A 133 4.83 0.38 17.77
N ASP A 134 5.18 0.54 19.05
CA ASP A 134 4.19 0.54 20.14
C ASP A 134 3.31 1.80 20.14
N ASN A 135 3.86 2.92 19.66
CA ASN A 135 3.18 4.20 19.66
C ASN A 135 2.56 4.59 18.31
N ILE A 136 3.05 4.04 17.21
CA ILE A 136 2.59 4.38 15.86
C ILE A 136 2.21 3.09 15.13
N SER A 137 0.95 3.02 14.70
CA SER A 137 0.44 1.86 13.99
C SER A 137 -0.34 2.26 12.73
N PHE A 138 -0.19 1.42 11.71
CA PHE A 138 -0.86 1.58 10.42
C PHE A 138 -1.77 0.39 10.18
N SER A 139 -3.00 0.65 9.77
CA SER A 139 -3.96 -0.43 9.52
C SER A 139 -4.92 -0.08 8.41
N ARG A 140 -5.47 -1.10 7.77
CA ARG A 140 -6.57 -0.96 6.82
C ARG A 140 -7.90 -1.06 7.58
N THR A 141 -8.86 -0.23 7.19
CA THR A 141 -10.24 -0.33 7.70
C THR A 141 -11.07 -1.28 6.83
N GLU A 142 -12.25 -1.65 7.33
CA GLU A 142 -13.22 -2.45 6.57
C GLU A 142 -13.68 -1.78 5.26
N PHE A 143 -13.56 -0.45 5.18
CA PHE A 143 -13.94 0.35 4.00
C PHE A 143 -12.75 0.61 3.05
N MET A 144 -11.70 -0.20 3.10
CA MET A 144 -10.49 -0.05 2.27
C MET A 144 -9.79 1.30 2.42
N SER A 145 -10.07 2.03 3.50
CA SER A 145 -9.31 3.23 3.88
C SER A 145 -8.08 2.85 4.72
N VAL A 146 -7.08 3.72 4.73
CA VAL A 146 -5.88 3.56 5.55
C VAL A 146 -6.01 4.42 6.79
N ARG A 147 -5.72 3.83 7.93
CA ARG A 147 -5.74 4.46 9.24
C ARG A 147 -4.33 4.54 9.81
N ILE A 148 -3.99 5.71 10.28
CA ILE A 148 -2.78 6.00 11.04
C ILE A 148 -3.20 6.30 12.46
N ASP A 149 -2.73 5.53 13.41
CA ASP A 149 -2.95 5.73 14.85
C ASP A 149 -1.62 6.11 15.50
N VAL A 150 -1.61 7.21 16.22
CA VAL A 150 -0.44 7.71 16.96
C VAL A 150 -0.81 7.90 18.42
N LEU A 151 -0.03 7.32 19.30
CA LEU A 151 -0.13 7.41 20.75
C LEU A 151 1.03 8.25 21.28
N ASP A 152 0.73 9.29 22.05
CA ASP A 152 1.77 10.09 22.72
C ASP A 152 1.28 10.62 24.07
N LYS A 153 2.20 10.99 24.94
CA LYS A 153 1.92 11.64 26.22
C LYS A 153 1.37 13.05 26.04
N ASP A 154 1.76 13.71 24.94
CA ASP A 154 1.28 15.04 24.57
C ASP A 154 0.28 14.91 23.41
N PRO A 155 -0.99 15.34 23.60
CA PRO A 155 -2.02 15.26 22.57
C PRO A 155 -1.67 16.11 21.33
N ALA A 156 -0.97 17.24 21.48
CA ALA A 156 -0.56 18.10 20.38
C ALA A 156 0.54 17.41 19.54
N MET A 157 1.48 16.73 20.21
CA MET A 157 2.51 15.93 19.56
C MET A 157 1.90 14.76 18.78
N ALA A 158 0.98 13.99 19.39
CA ALA A 158 0.28 12.89 18.73
C ALA A 158 -0.42 13.37 17.45
N ALA A 159 -1.13 14.49 17.51
CA ALA A 159 -1.82 15.07 16.36
C ALA A 159 -0.84 15.54 15.27
N SER A 160 0.25 16.18 15.66
CA SER A 160 1.26 16.67 14.73
C SER A 160 1.97 15.52 14.00
N ILE A 161 2.38 14.48 14.73
CA ILE A 161 3.01 13.28 14.14
C ILE A 161 2.04 12.61 13.17
N ALA A 162 0.78 12.41 13.54
CA ALA A 162 -0.20 11.75 12.68
C ALA A 162 -0.43 12.52 11.36
N ASN A 163 -0.55 13.85 11.43
CA ASN A 163 -0.72 14.69 10.25
C ASN A 163 0.55 14.72 9.38
N ASP A 164 1.72 14.75 9.98
CA ASP A 164 2.98 14.75 9.24
C ASP A 164 3.23 13.40 8.53
N ILE A 165 2.87 12.29 9.16
CA ILE A 165 2.93 10.98 8.49
C ILE A 165 2.01 10.97 7.27
N ALA A 166 0.80 11.52 7.38
CA ALA A 166 -0.12 11.62 6.26
C ALA A 166 0.44 12.50 5.12
N ALA A 167 1.05 13.64 5.45
CA ALA A 167 1.69 14.53 4.48
C ALA A 167 2.93 13.89 3.82
N LEU A 168 3.73 13.14 4.59
CA LEU A 168 4.88 12.39 4.06
C LEU A 168 4.43 11.29 3.10
N LEU A 169 3.37 10.55 3.43
CA LEU A 169 2.81 9.54 2.55
C LEU A 169 2.39 10.13 1.20
N ASP A 170 1.67 11.27 1.21
CA ASP A 170 1.26 11.94 -0.03
C ASP A 170 2.47 12.40 -0.86
N SER A 171 3.47 12.97 -0.20
CA SER A 171 4.73 13.38 -0.84
C SER A 171 5.47 12.19 -1.47
N MET A 172 5.60 11.07 -0.75
CA MET A 172 6.26 9.87 -1.24
C MET A 172 5.51 9.21 -2.37
N LYS A 173 4.18 9.10 -2.26
CA LYS A 173 3.33 8.63 -3.36
C LYS A 173 3.54 9.47 -4.62
N SER A 174 3.50 10.79 -4.48
CA SER A 174 3.75 11.70 -5.60
C SER A 174 5.15 11.55 -6.20
N LYS A 175 6.18 11.34 -5.38
CA LYS A 175 7.56 11.09 -5.82
C LYS A 175 7.65 9.79 -6.64
N ILE A 176 7.05 8.69 -6.13
CA ILE A 176 7.02 7.39 -6.82
C ILE A 176 6.29 7.51 -8.16
N GLN A 177 5.12 8.17 -8.17
CA GLN A 177 4.35 8.36 -9.40
C GLN A 177 5.12 9.18 -10.46
N ARG A 178 5.78 10.27 -10.06
CA ARG A 178 6.61 11.07 -10.97
C ARG A 178 7.80 10.28 -11.49
N SER A 179 8.47 9.48 -10.65
CA SER A 179 9.57 8.63 -11.07
C SER A 179 9.13 7.63 -12.12
N ARG A 180 8.03 6.92 -11.89
CA ARG A 180 7.46 5.97 -12.86
C ARG A 180 7.03 6.64 -14.16
N ALA A 181 6.39 7.83 -14.06
CA ALA A 181 5.98 8.58 -15.24
C ALA A 181 7.18 9.05 -16.08
N SER A 182 8.26 9.52 -15.44
CA SER A 182 9.47 9.93 -16.15
C SER A 182 10.18 8.76 -16.83
N GLU A 183 10.23 7.60 -16.18
CA GLU A 183 10.77 6.37 -16.76
C GLU A 183 9.95 5.89 -17.96
N ALA A 184 8.61 5.87 -17.83
CA ALA A 184 7.72 5.56 -18.94
C ALA A 184 7.89 6.52 -20.12
N LEU A 185 8.07 7.82 -19.86
CA LEU A 185 8.31 8.82 -20.91
C LEU A 185 9.60 8.54 -21.67
N LEU A 186 10.68 8.19 -20.95
CA LEU A 186 11.96 7.84 -21.61
C LEU A 186 11.83 6.61 -22.52
N ILE A 187 11.07 5.59 -22.08
CA ILE A 187 10.83 4.38 -22.89
C ILE A 187 10.02 4.74 -24.15
N VAL A 188 8.96 5.54 -24.00
CA VAL A 188 8.14 5.98 -25.13
C VAL A 188 8.95 6.83 -26.10
N GLU A 189 9.74 7.78 -25.63
CA GLU A 189 10.60 8.61 -26.45
C GLU A 189 11.62 7.78 -27.24
N HIS A 190 12.29 6.83 -26.57
CA HIS A 190 13.22 5.93 -27.26
C HIS A 190 12.52 5.11 -28.35
N THR A 191 11.37 4.52 -28.02
CA THR A 191 10.56 3.75 -28.99
C THR A 191 10.11 4.60 -30.16
N TYR A 192 9.73 5.84 -29.91
CA TYR A 192 9.32 6.79 -30.95
C TYR A 192 10.51 7.09 -31.89
N GLN A 193 11.70 7.36 -31.36
CA GLN A 193 12.90 7.59 -32.15
C GLN A 193 13.30 6.37 -33.01
N GLU A 194 13.20 5.16 -32.43
CA GLU A 194 13.43 3.92 -33.20
C GLU A 194 12.44 3.77 -34.35
N LYS A 195 11.14 4.07 -34.10
CA LYS A 195 10.10 4.02 -35.15
C LYS A 195 10.33 5.05 -36.25
N LEU A 196 10.76 6.27 -35.90
CA LEU A 196 11.11 7.30 -36.88
C LEU A 196 12.27 6.85 -37.77
N GLN A 197 13.34 6.31 -37.18
CA GLN A 197 14.47 5.79 -37.92
C GLN A 197 14.10 4.64 -38.86
N ALA A 198 13.33 3.68 -38.33
CA ALA A 198 12.81 2.57 -39.13
C ALA A 198 11.90 3.04 -40.28
N SER A 199 11.10 4.07 -40.05
CA SER A 199 10.27 4.69 -41.10
C SER A 199 11.11 5.37 -42.16
N ALA A 200 12.14 6.15 -41.77
CA ALA A 200 13.05 6.80 -42.69
C ALA A 200 13.79 5.81 -43.60
N VAL A 201 14.29 4.69 -43.05
CA VAL A 201 14.91 3.61 -43.85
C VAL A 201 13.92 2.99 -44.85
N LYS A 202 12.68 2.79 -44.47
CA LYS A 202 11.65 2.28 -45.38
C LYS A 202 11.32 3.29 -46.48
N GLU A 203 11.23 4.58 -46.14
CA GLU A 203 10.95 5.66 -47.08
C GLU A 203 12.11 5.76 -48.12
N ASP A 204 13.37 5.70 -47.69
CA ASP A 204 14.55 5.67 -48.59
C ASP A 204 14.49 4.44 -49.51
N SER A 205 14.16 3.27 -48.97
CA SER A 205 14.01 2.05 -49.79
C SER A 205 12.89 2.17 -50.80
N LEU A 206 11.73 2.76 -50.45
CA LEU A 206 10.62 3.02 -51.33
C LEU A 206 11.00 4.05 -52.43
N THR A 207 11.77 5.07 -52.08
CA THR A 207 12.25 6.08 -53.02
C THR A 207 13.16 5.45 -54.05
N ARG A 208 14.09 4.61 -53.66
CA ARG A 208 14.98 3.86 -54.58
C ARG A 208 14.15 2.93 -55.52
N LEU A 209 13.15 2.23 -54.99
CA LEU A 209 12.29 1.40 -55.82
C LEU A 209 11.49 2.25 -56.84
N ARG A 210 10.98 3.43 -56.45
CA ARG A 210 10.34 4.37 -57.37
C ARG A 210 11.25 4.89 -58.46
N GLU A 211 12.50 5.20 -58.10
CA GLU A 211 13.54 5.61 -59.10
C GLU A 211 13.86 4.49 -60.09
N MET A 212 13.77 3.22 -59.67
CA MET A 212 13.88 2.07 -60.58
C MET A 212 12.60 1.79 -61.39
N GLY A 213 11.59 2.62 -61.26
CA GLY A 213 10.32 2.47 -62.01
C GLY A 213 9.27 1.58 -61.34
N VAL A 214 9.49 1.13 -60.10
CA VAL A 214 8.51 0.34 -59.35
C VAL A 214 7.61 1.29 -58.57
N MET A 215 6.51 1.74 -59.18
CA MET A 215 5.54 2.66 -58.53
C MET A 215 4.45 1.93 -57.76
N ASP A 216 3.91 0.86 -58.38
CA ASP A 216 2.89 0.02 -57.78
C ASP A 216 3.16 -1.43 -58.22
N TYR A 217 3.85 -2.19 -57.37
CA TYR A 217 4.25 -3.56 -57.70
C TYR A 217 3.06 -4.48 -57.97
N ARG A 218 1.91 -4.25 -57.34
CA ARG A 218 0.71 -5.08 -57.53
C ARG A 218 0.14 -4.92 -58.95
N ASN A 219 -0.11 -3.69 -59.32
CA ASN A 219 -0.64 -3.41 -60.68
C ASN A 219 0.40 -3.72 -61.73
N GLN A 220 1.68 -3.38 -61.50
CA GLN A 220 2.76 -3.70 -62.43
C GLN A 220 2.92 -5.21 -62.63
N SER A 221 2.85 -6.03 -61.55
CA SER A 221 2.96 -7.48 -61.65
C SER A 221 1.81 -8.11 -62.45
N VAL A 222 0.60 -7.57 -62.32
CA VAL A 222 -0.57 -8.03 -63.12
C VAL A 222 -0.37 -7.69 -64.59
N ILE A 223 0.05 -6.48 -64.93
CA ILE A 223 0.28 -6.06 -66.31
C ILE A 223 1.40 -6.91 -66.95
N TRP A 224 2.52 -7.12 -66.24
CA TRP A 224 3.63 -7.95 -66.72
C TRP A 224 3.19 -9.40 -66.97
N ASN A 225 2.37 -9.98 -66.11
CA ASN A 225 1.85 -11.33 -66.28
C ASN A 225 0.89 -11.42 -67.48
N GLU A 226 0.07 -10.42 -67.67
CA GLU A 226 -0.82 -10.35 -68.86
C GLU A 226 -0.03 -10.22 -70.16
N GLU A 227 0.95 -9.31 -70.19
CA GLU A 227 1.80 -9.15 -71.36
C GLU A 227 2.65 -10.41 -71.69
N TYR A 228 3.19 -11.02 -70.65
CA TYR A 228 3.91 -12.28 -70.81
C TYR A 228 3.01 -13.39 -71.38
N ALA A 229 1.79 -13.51 -70.86
CA ALA A 229 0.81 -14.49 -71.33
C ALA A 229 0.42 -14.21 -72.81
N LYS A 230 0.23 -12.96 -73.21
CA LYS A 230 -0.09 -12.56 -74.57
C LYS A 230 1.09 -12.85 -75.52
N SER A 231 2.31 -12.52 -75.13
CA SER A 231 3.51 -12.80 -75.97
C SER A 231 3.76 -14.30 -76.13
N TYR A 232 3.49 -15.11 -75.09
CA TYR A 232 3.61 -16.56 -75.16
C TYR A 232 2.53 -17.18 -76.07
N ALA A 233 1.31 -16.69 -76.00
CA ALA A 233 0.24 -17.12 -76.88
C ALA A 233 0.49 -16.78 -78.35
N SER A 234 1.08 -15.60 -78.68
CA SER A 234 1.42 -15.25 -80.04
C SER A 234 2.55 -16.11 -80.61
N LEU A 235 3.57 -16.43 -79.79
CA LEU A 235 4.64 -17.37 -80.19
C LEU A 235 4.18 -18.80 -80.38
N SER A 236 3.09 -19.21 -79.76
CA SER A 236 2.49 -20.56 -79.92
C SER A 236 1.55 -20.66 -81.09
N SER A 237 1.01 -19.51 -81.64
CA SER A 237 0.10 -19.47 -82.78
C SER A 237 0.83 -19.38 -84.14
N ASP A 238 2.12 -19.09 -84.16
CA ASP A 238 2.95 -19.02 -85.35
C ASP A 238 3.70 -20.34 -85.69
N LYS A 239 3.25 -21.41 -85.12
CA LYS A 239 3.64 -22.80 -85.48
C LYS A 239 2.47 -23.58 -86.02
#